data_2f119726e152bee78b9904e774f1cf33
#
_entry.id   2f119726e152bee78b9904e774f1cf33
#
_cell.length_a   1.000
_cell.length_b   1.000
_cell.length_c   1.000
_cell.angle_alpha   90.00
_cell.angle_beta   90.00
_cell.angle_gamma   90.00
#
_symmetry.space_group_name_H-M   'P 1'
#
loop_
_entity.id
_entity.type
_entity.pdbx_description
1 polymer ?
#
loop_
_entity_poly.entity_id
_entity_poly.type
_entity_poly.pdbx_seq_one_letter_code
_entity_poly.pdbx_strand_id
1 'polypeptide(L)'
;MCGAFEQHNKAMHLWAAILGDWPSDAERRRNIRPTMIAGTVDAEGYRERSWSLIPAWAKEPKLKFSTFNARAETITEKATYRQPWKRSQRCVVPASAYFEWPVVEGKKQPHKLCRADGEPWLMAGLWECWARGDEQRSSFTVITTTPVQQIEWVHHRMPLMIGIADLDCWLTGSPEDAQSLLGIKSIAEIEVIPGDPKIVPNDD
;
A
#
# COMPACT_ATOMS: atom_id res chain seq x y z
N MET A 1 -1.31 -10.34 -6.63
CA MET A 1 -1.38 -9.49 -5.40
C MET A 1 -0.15 -8.62 -5.38
N CYS A 2 -0.31 -7.33 -5.13
CA CYS A 2 0.80 -6.39 -5.09
C CYS A 2 1.92 -6.95 -4.21
N GLY A 3 3.04 -7.26 -4.79
CA GLY A 3 4.21 -7.86 -4.11
C GLY A 3 5.47 -7.03 -4.29
N ALA A 4 5.36 -5.89 -4.97
CA ALA A 4 6.39 -4.87 -5.09
C ALA A 4 5.77 -3.52 -5.44
N PHE A 5 6.34 -2.45 -4.93
CA PHE A 5 6.03 -1.09 -5.32
C PHE A 5 7.27 -0.18 -5.19
N GLU A 6 7.14 1.03 -5.68
CA GLU A 6 8.20 2.04 -5.57
C GLU A 6 7.67 3.34 -4.94
N GLN A 7 8.54 4.02 -4.22
CA GLN A 7 8.35 5.37 -3.68
C GLN A 7 9.44 6.26 -4.26
N HIS A 8 9.09 6.99 -5.33
CA HIS A 8 10.06 7.82 -6.05
C HIS A 8 9.86 9.30 -5.73
N ASN A 9 10.94 10.00 -5.34
CA ASN A 9 10.87 11.37 -4.83
C ASN A 9 10.17 12.38 -5.75
N LYS A 10 10.38 12.32 -7.07
CA LYS A 10 9.72 13.27 -7.99
C LYS A 10 8.20 13.24 -7.87
N ALA A 11 7.63 12.04 -7.78
CA ALA A 11 6.20 11.88 -7.56
C ALA A 11 5.79 12.28 -6.14
N MET A 12 6.63 12.04 -5.13
CA MET A 12 6.31 12.33 -3.73
C MET A 12 6.34 13.82 -3.37
N HIS A 13 7.04 14.67 -4.13
CA HIS A 13 6.99 16.12 -3.92
C HIS A 13 5.60 16.73 -4.12
N LEU A 14 4.80 16.17 -5.04
CA LEU A 14 3.41 16.60 -5.22
C LEU A 14 2.56 16.28 -3.99
N TRP A 15 2.93 15.25 -3.24
CA TRP A 15 2.20 14.76 -2.08
C TRP A 15 2.65 15.41 -0.77
N ALA A 16 3.88 15.95 -0.70
CA ALA A 16 4.33 16.72 0.46
C ALA A 16 3.38 17.90 0.75
N ALA A 17 2.82 18.52 -0.30
CA ALA A 17 1.80 19.57 -0.16
C ALA A 17 0.44 19.05 0.35
N ILE A 18 0.12 17.78 0.13
CA ILE A 18 -1.17 17.15 0.48
C ILE A 18 -1.06 16.38 1.78
N LEU A 19 0.06 15.68 2.00
CA LEU A 19 0.30 14.83 3.16
C LEU A 19 1.14 15.51 4.25
N GLY A 20 1.53 16.77 4.04
CA GLY A 20 2.10 17.70 5.03
C GLY A 20 3.52 17.39 5.50
N ASP A 21 3.89 16.13 5.69
CA ASP A 21 5.08 15.72 6.43
C ASP A 21 5.97 14.71 5.70
N TRP A 22 5.83 14.56 4.37
CA TRP A 22 6.73 13.67 3.63
C TRP A 22 8.15 14.26 3.63
N PRO A 23 9.16 13.57 4.20
CA PRO A 23 10.50 14.13 4.30
C PRO A 23 11.09 14.41 2.92
N SER A 24 11.69 15.58 2.75
CA SER A 24 12.35 15.98 1.49
C SER A 24 13.57 15.12 1.17
N ASP A 25 14.18 14.54 2.21
CA ASP A 25 15.35 13.65 2.17
C ASP A 25 14.99 12.17 2.21
N ALA A 26 13.68 11.81 2.19
CA ALA A 26 13.25 10.43 2.17
C ALA A 26 13.93 9.68 1.02
N GLU A 27 14.56 8.56 1.35
CA GLU A 27 15.29 7.74 0.41
C GLU A 27 14.41 7.28 -0.75
N ARG A 28 14.94 7.35 -1.96
CA ARG A 28 14.28 6.83 -3.16
C ARG A 28 14.25 5.31 -3.09
N ARG A 29 13.05 4.73 -2.86
CA ARG A 29 12.88 3.28 -2.72
C ARG A 29 12.18 2.73 -3.95
N ARG A 30 12.92 2.08 -4.83
CA ARG A 30 12.40 1.62 -6.13
C ARG A 30 11.89 0.19 -6.17
N ASN A 31 12.26 -0.65 -5.23
CA ASN A 31 11.87 -2.07 -5.23
C ASN A 31 11.52 -2.50 -3.82
N ILE A 32 10.48 -1.89 -3.27
CA ILE A 32 9.99 -2.23 -1.94
C ILE A 32 9.27 -3.57 -2.01
N ARG A 33 9.71 -4.52 -1.19
CA ARG A 33 9.18 -5.88 -1.07
C ARG A 33 8.63 -6.14 0.33
N PRO A 34 7.76 -7.16 0.49
CA PRO A 34 7.35 -7.59 1.83
C PRO A 34 8.54 -7.74 2.77
N THR A 35 8.39 -7.29 4.01
CA THR A 35 9.36 -7.17 5.10
C THR A 35 10.30 -5.97 5.04
N MET A 36 10.36 -5.25 3.93
CA MET A 36 11.15 -4.02 3.83
C MET A 36 10.41 -2.83 4.48
N ILE A 37 11.17 -1.81 4.83
CA ILE A 37 10.65 -0.54 5.35
C ILE A 37 10.12 0.32 4.20
N ALA A 38 8.98 0.98 4.41
CA ALA A 38 8.40 1.95 3.50
C ALA A 38 7.78 3.13 4.26
N GLY A 39 7.67 4.27 3.59
CA GLY A 39 6.93 5.42 4.08
C GLY A 39 5.42 5.18 4.01
N THR A 40 4.74 5.50 5.08
CA THR A 40 3.28 5.48 5.19
C THR A 40 2.82 6.79 5.83
N VAL A 41 1.57 7.19 5.59
CA VAL A 41 0.98 8.37 6.24
C VAL A 41 -0.31 7.95 6.92
N ASP A 42 -0.43 8.26 8.19
CA ASP A 42 -1.64 8.09 8.99
C ASP A 42 -2.19 9.44 9.49
N ALA A 43 -3.16 9.43 10.38
CA ALA A 43 -3.76 10.65 10.95
C ALA A 43 -2.76 11.55 11.70
N GLU A 44 -1.61 11.00 12.12
CA GLU A 44 -0.54 11.74 12.82
C GLU A 44 0.61 12.16 11.90
N GLY A 45 0.53 11.85 10.59
CA GLY A 45 1.54 12.20 9.58
C GLY A 45 2.41 11.04 9.13
N TYR A 46 3.60 11.38 8.62
CA TYR A 46 4.54 10.40 8.06
C TYR A 46 5.14 9.47 9.11
N ARG A 47 5.20 8.18 8.75
CA ARG A 47 5.87 7.13 9.55
C ARG A 47 6.52 6.08 8.65
N GLU A 48 7.69 5.64 9.03
CA GLU A 48 8.31 4.46 8.43
C GLU A 48 7.84 3.18 9.12
N ARG A 49 7.40 2.21 8.32
CA ARG A 49 6.88 0.93 8.81
C ARG A 49 7.35 -0.24 7.96
N SER A 50 7.48 -1.40 8.58
CA SER A 50 7.79 -2.64 7.86
C SER A 50 6.55 -3.15 7.11
N TRP A 51 6.69 -3.50 5.83
CA TRP A 51 5.61 -4.07 5.03
C TRP A 51 5.44 -5.58 5.30
N SER A 52 4.52 -5.93 6.07
CA SER A 52 3.95 -7.23 6.50
C SER A 52 3.46 -7.04 7.93
N LEU A 53 2.19 -6.76 8.07
CA LEU A 53 1.59 -6.42 9.36
C LEU A 53 1.80 -7.54 10.39
N ILE A 54 2.35 -7.18 11.54
CA ILE A 54 2.52 -8.06 12.69
C ILE A 54 1.38 -7.76 13.66
N PRO A 55 0.38 -8.66 13.82
CA PRO A 55 -0.74 -8.38 14.70
C PRO A 55 -0.29 -8.36 16.16
N ALA A 56 -0.88 -7.48 16.98
CA ALA A 56 -0.50 -7.30 18.40
C ALA A 56 -0.57 -8.59 19.24
N TRP A 57 -1.44 -9.55 18.84
CA TRP A 57 -1.57 -10.84 19.52
C TRP A 57 -0.45 -11.85 19.16
N ALA A 58 0.33 -11.62 18.12
CA ALA A 58 1.36 -12.56 17.70
C ALA A 58 2.41 -12.78 18.82
N LYS A 59 2.81 -14.03 19.02
CA LYS A 59 3.84 -14.37 20.01
C LYS A 59 5.23 -13.94 19.56
N GLU A 60 5.46 -13.99 18.24
CA GLU A 60 6.73 -13.68 17.57
C GLU A 60 6.46 -12.78 16.36
N PRO A 61 7.42 -11.92 15.97
CA PRO A 61 7.24 -11.04 14.82
C PRO A 61 7.25 -11.80 13.49
N LYS A 62 7.84 -13.00 13.43
CA LYS A 62 7.86 -13.84 12.23
C LYS A 62 6.63 -14.74 12.19
N LEU A 63 5.72 -14.45 11.28
CA LEU A 63 4.50 -15.24 11.10
C LEU A 63 4.70 -16.39 10.10
N LYS A 64 3.92 -17.47 10.28
CA LYS A 64 3.90 -18.62 9.35
C LYS A 64 3.02 -18.38 8.11
N PHE A 65 2.38 -17.24 8.01
CA PHE A 65 1.48 -16.86 6.93
C PHE A 65 1.74 -15.41 6.48
N SER A 66 1.32 -15.12 5.27
CA SER A 66 1.55 -13.83 4.64
C SER A 66 0.54 -12.77 5.12
N THR A 67 1.04 -11.59 5.49
CA THR A 67 0.26 -10.46 6.00
C THR A 67 0.55 -9.14 5.30
N PHE A 68 1.31 -9.18 4.22
CA PHE A 68 1.64 -7.97 3.45
C PHE A 68 0.46 -7.42 2.65
N ASN A 69 -0.55 -8.24 2.36
CA ASN A 69 -1.81 -7.81 1.77
C ASN A 69 -3.02 -8.28 2.59
N ALA A 70 -4.01 -7.42 2.76
CA ALA A 70 -5.31 -7.71 3.35
C ALA A 70 -6.41 -7.59 2.28
N ARG A 71 -7.41 -8.47 2.28
CA ARG A 71 -8.55 -8.35 1.37
C ARG A 71 -9.61 -7.42 1.97
N ALA A 72 -10.06 -6.42 1.22
CA ALA A 72 -11.11 -5.49 1.63
C ALA A 72 -12.37 -6.22 2.11
N GLU A 73 -12.75 -7.30 1.44
CA GLU A 73 -13.98 -8.06 1.69
C GLU A 73 -14.01 -8.77 3.07
N THR A 74 -12.84 -9.00 3.67
CA THR A 74 -12.74 -9.75 4.94
C THR A 74 -11.92 -9.04 6.00
N ILE A 75 -11.58 -7.77 5.78
CA ILE A 75 -10.67 -7.01 6.64
C ILE A 75 -11.24 -6.80 8.05
N THR A 76 -12.56 -6.64 8.16
CA THR A 76 -13.28 -6.44 9.42
C THR A 76 -13.43 -7.73 10.24
N GLU A 77 -13.25 -8.89 9.62
CA GLU A 77 -13.51 -10.21 10.23
C GLU A 77 -12.23 -10.92 10.64
N LYS A 78 -11.20 -10.87 9.80
CA LYS A 78 -9.95 -11.62 10.01
C LYS A 78 -9.23 -11.16 11.27
N ALA A 79 -8.87 -12.11 12.12
CA ALA A 79 -8.21 -11.87 13.42
C ALA A 79 -6.96 -10.97 13.31
N THR A 80 -6.24 -11.03 12.19
CA THR A 80 -5.05 -10.23 11.91
C THR A 80 -5.38 -8.75 11.75
N TYR A 81 -6.53 -8.41 11.12
CA TYR A 81 -6.81 -7.06 10.65
C TYR A 81 -7.96 -6.37 11.39
N ARG A 82 -8.88 -7.14 12.02
CA ARG A 82 -10.08 -6.59 12.67
C ARG A 82 -9.78 -5.63 13.82
N GLN A 83 -8.67 -5.84 14.55
CA GLN A 83 -8.33 -4.94 15.66
C GLN A 83 -7.72 -3.62 15.16
N PRO A 84 -6.71 -3.61 14.28
CA PRO A 84 -6.28 -2.39 13.59
C PRO A 84 -7.45 -1.64 12.95
N TRP A 85 -8.37 -2.34 12.27
CA TRP A 85 -9.57 -1.72 11.68
C TRP A 85 -10.43 -1.01 12.73
N LYS A 86 -10.82 -1.71 13.80
CA LYS A 86 -11.65 -1.17 14.87
C LYS A 86 -11.02 0.02 15.61
N ARG A 87 -9.70 0.05 15.69
CA ARG A 87 -8.94 1.14 16.32
C ARG A 87 -8.64 2.28 15.36
N SER A 88 -9.20 2.28 14.17
CA SER A 88 -8.90 3.26 13.11
C SER A 88 -7.39 3.40 12.80
N GLN A 89 -6.63 2.31 12.96
CA GLN A 89 -5.21 2.26 12.61
C GLN A 89 -5.04 2.14 11.09
N ARG A 90 -5.56 3.13 10.37
CA ARG A 90 -5.51 3.24 8.92
C ARG A 90 -4.35 4.13 8.50
N CYS A 91 -3.81 3.84 7.34
CA CYS A 91 -2.80 4.66 6.69
C CYS A 91 -3.00 4.64 5.17
N VAL A 92 -2.34 5.52 4.49
CA VAL A 92 -2.08 5.40 3.06
C VAL A 92 -0.61 5.11 2.84
N VAL A 93 -0.35 4.35 1.79
CA VAL A 93 1.00 4.01 1.30
C VAL A 93 1.16 4.71 -0.03
N PRO A 94 1.75 5.91 -0.07
CA PRO A 94 2.04 6.61 -1.31
C PRO A 94 2.99 5.77 -2.17
N ALA A 95 2.67 5.60 -3.44
CA ALA A 95 3.49 4.82 -4.37
C ALA A 95 3.49 5.46 -5.75
N SER A 96 4.66 5.64 -6.36
CA SER A 96 4.77 6.09 -7.74
C SER A 96 4.32 5.03 -8.73
N ALA A 97 4.48 3.76 -8.38
CA ALA A 97 3.97 2.61 -9.12
C ALA A 97 3.96 1.35 -8.24
N TYR A 98 3.21 0.35 -8.69
CA TYR A 98 3.32 -1.01 -8.18
C TYR A 98 3.56 -2.00 -9.32
N PHE A 99 3.96 -3.23 -8.99
CA PHE A 99 4.37 -4.23 -9.97
C PHE A 99 3.56 -5.51 -9.82
N GLU A 100 3.22 -6.09 -10.98
CA GLU A 100 2.59 -7.40 -11.08
C GLU A 100 3.27 -8.23 -12.18
N TRP A 101 3.04 -9.54 -12.16
CA TRP A 101 3.66 -10.50 -13.08
C TRP A 101 2.60 -11.29 -13.83
N PRO A 102 1.86 -10.68 -14.79
CA PRO A 102 0.94 -11.42 -15.63
C PRO A 102 1.66 -12.50 -16.43
N VAL A 103 0.89 -13.49 -16.88
CA VAL A 103 1.36 -14.47 -17.84
C VAL A 103 1.12 -13.93 -19.25
N VAL A 104 2.19 -13.58 -19.94
CA VAL A 104 2.18 -13.14 -21.33
C VAL A 104 2.95 -14.17 -22.16
N GLU A 105 2.34 -14.72 -23.21
CA GLU A 105 2.93 -15.77 -24.04
C GLU A 105 3.48 -16.97 -23.23
N GLY A 106 2.72 -17.39 -22.22
CA GLY A 106 3.06 -18.52 -21.36
C GLY A 106 4.16 -18.27 -20.31
N LYS A 107 4.68 -17.05 -20.22
CA LYS A 107 5.73 -16.67 -19.26
C LYS A 107 5.27 -15.54 -18.36
N LYS A 108 5.68 -15.59 -17.09
CA LYS A 108 5.50 -14.47 -16.17
C LYS A 108 6.40 -13.31 -16.57
N GLN A 109 5.80 -12.18 -16.89
CA GLN A 109 6.53 -10.98 -17.27
C GLN A 109 6.22 -9.84 -16.28
N PRO A 110 7.22 -9.15 -15.73
CA PRO A 110 6.99 -8.02 -14.83
C PRO A 110 6.41 -6.82 -15.58
N HIS A 111 5.35 -6.25 -15.02
CA HIS A 111 4.74 -5.02 -15.52
C HIS A 111 4.64 -4.01 -14.40
N LYS A 112 4.96 -2.77 -14.73
CA LYS A 112 4.81 -1.59 -13.89
C LYS A 112 3.42 -1.00 -14.14
N LEU A 113 2.68 -0.73 -13.06
CA LEU A 113 1.37 -0.07 -13.10
C LEU A 113 1.51 1.29 -12.41
N CYS A 114 1.33 2.35 -13.16
CA CYS A 114 1.38 3.73 -12.68
C CYS A 114 0.15 4.50 -13.17
N ARG A 115 -0.04 5.73 -12.64
CA ARG A 115 -1.07 6.62 -13.15
C ARG A 115 -0.60 7.25 -14.46
N ALA A 116 -1.51 7.36 -15.43
CA ALA A 116 -1.21 7.97 -16.72
C ALA A 116 -0.87 9.47 -16.61
N ASP A 117 -1.36 10.15 -15.56
CA ASP A 117 -1.06 11.55 -15.27
C ASP A 117 0.29 11.76 -14.55
N GLY A 118 1.01 10.68 -14.25
CA GLY A 118 2.31 10.72 -13.57
C GLY A 118 2.26 10.99 -12.07
N GLU A 119 1.06 11.18 -11.49
CA GLU A 119 0.90 11.34 -10.05
C GLU A 119 1.00 9.99 -9.31
N PRO A 120 1.39 9.98 -8.02
CA PRO A 120 1.48 8.75 -7.27
C PRO A 120 0.09 8.20 -6.88
N TRP A 121 0.04 6.91 -6.57
CA TRP A 121 -1.08 6.25 -5.92
C TRP A 121 -1.09 6.50 -4.41
N LEU A 122 -2.28 6.56 -3.81
CA LEU A 122 -2.48 6.39 -2.38
C LEU A 122 -3.09 5.00 -2.13
N MET A 123 -2.26 4.02 -1.90
CA MET A 123 -2.74 2.68 -1.59
C MET A 123 -3.25 2.66 -0.14
N ALA A 124 -4.47 2.19 0.07
CA ALA A 124 -5.05 2.00 1.41
C ALA A 124 -4.26 0.96 2.20
N GLY A 125 -4.03 1.22 3.48
CA GLY A 125 -3.36 0.30 4.38
C GLY A 125 -3.93 0.30 5.79
N LEU A 126 -3.61 -0.75 6.54
CA LEU A 126 -3.71 -0.78 8.00
C LEU A 126 -2.33 -0.91 8.58
N TRP A 127 -2.15 -0.32 9.76
CA TRP A 127 -0.90 -0.46 10.51
C TRP A 127 -1.15 -1.04 11.90
N GLU A 128 -0.12 -1.60 12.51
CA GLU A 128 -0.14 -2.13 13.86
C GLU A 128 1.24 -1.95 14.51
N CYS A 129 1.23 -1.73 15.80
CA CYS A 129 2.42 -1.74 16.63
C CYS A 129 2.42 -3.03 17.48
N TRP A 130 3.33 -3.92 17.16
CA TRP A 130 3.59 -5.12 17.95
C TRP A 130 4.67 -4.83 19.01
N ALA A 131 4.43 -5.25 20.25
CA ALA A 131 5.38 -5.09 21.34
C ALA A 131 5.45 -6.34 22.21
N ARG A 132 6.67 -6.76 22.60
CA ARG A 132 6.93 -7.84 23.55
C ARG A 132 8.21 -7.53 24.33
N GLY A 133 8.08 -7.37 25.65
CA GLY A 133 9.19 -6.88 26.48
C GLY A 133 9.69 -5.54 25.93
N ASP A 134 10.99 -5.44 25.71
CA ASP A 134 11.64 -4.24 25.17
C ASP A 134 11.62 -4.15 23.64
N GLU A 135 11.14 -5.20 22.96
CA GLU A 135 11.07 -5.19 21.48
C GLU A 135 9.74 -4.60 21.01
N GLN A 136 9.85 -3.61 20.12
CA GLN A 136 8.70 -2.96 19.47
C GLN A 136 8.92 -2.89 17.96
N ARG A 137 7.87 -3.18 17.18
CA ARG A 137 7.90 -3.11 15.72
C ARG A 137 6.62 -2.49 15.17
N SER A 138 6.76 -1.44 14.38
CA SER A 138 5.68 -0.86 13.62
C SER A 138 5.61 -1.47 12.22
N SER A 139 4.44 -1.92 11.80
CA SER A 139 4.26 -2.64 10.55
C SER A 139 2.93 -2.30 9.89
N PHE A 140 2.82 -2.54 8.58
CA PHE A 140 1.62 -2.27 7.82
C PHE A 140 1.28 -3.38 6.82
N THR A 141 0.05 -3.37 6.33
CA THR A 141 -0.45 -4.18 5.22
C THR A 141 -1.08 -3.28 4.17
N VAL A 142 -0.98 -3.65 2.90
CA VAL A 142 -1.73 -3.01 1.82
C VAL A 142 -3.10 -3.69 1.68
N ILE A 143 -4.16 -2.91 1.61
CA ILE A 143 -5.51 -3.44 1.36
C ILE A 143 -5.67 -3.66 -0.14
N THR A 144 -6.23 -4.80 -0.52
CA THR A 144 -6.49 -5.16 -1.91
C THR A 144 -7.97 -5.39 -2.16
N THR A 145 -8.42 -5.08 -3.38
CA THR A 145 -9.79 -5.25 -3.85
C THR A 145 -9.82 -5.96 -5.21
N THR A 146 -11.01 -6.21 -5.77
CA THR A 146 -11.17 -6.65 -7.16
C THR A 146 -10.62 -5.60 -8.10
N PRO A 147 -9.95 -6.00 -9.21
CA PRO A 147 -9.39 -5.04 -10.15
C PRO A 147 -10.47 -4.30 -10.93
N VAL A 148 -10.11 -3.16 -11.49
CA VAL A 148 -10.88 -2.53 -12.55
C VAL A 148 -10.68 -3.31 -13.85
N GLN A 149 -11.66 -3.24 -14.77
CA GLN A 149 -11.65 -4.00 -16.02
C GLN A 149 -10.36 -3.83 -16.82
N GLN A 150 -9.82 -2.63 -16.85
CA GLN A 150 -8.59 -2.30 -17.60
C GLN A 150 -7.40 -3.19 -17.26
N ILE A 151 -7.29 -3.69 -16.01
CA ILE A 151 -6.14 -4.46 -15.52
C ILE A 151 -6.50 -5.88 -15.04
N GLU A 152 -7.70 -6.38 -15.34
CA GLU A 152 -8.10 -7.75 -14.99
C GLU A 152 -7.17 -8.81 -15.61
N TRP A 153 -6.65 -8.53 -16.81
CA TRP A 153 -5.69 -9.39 -17.48
C TRP A 153 -4.32 -9.43 -16.79
N VAL A 154 -3.97 -8.40 -16.01
CA VAL A 154 -2.72 -8.32 -15.28
C VAL A 154 -2.77 -9.18 -14.02
N HIS A 155 -3.80 -8.98 -13.21
CA HIS A 155 -4.00 -9.72 -11.96
C HIS A 155 -5.46 -9.61 -11.47
N HIS A 156 -5.96 -10.69 -10.84
CA HIS A 156 -7.33 -10.74 -10.27
C HIS A 156 -7.51 -9.89 -8.99
N ARG A 157 -6.49 -9.18 -8.54
CA ARG A 157 -6.51 -8.24 -7.39
C ARG A 157 -5.70 -6.99 -7.73
N MET A 158 -6.09 -5.87 -7.15
CA MET A 158 -5.33 -4.61 -7.17
C MET A 158 -5.31 -4.00 -5.76
N PRO A 159 -4.34 -3.14 -5.42
CA PRO A 159 -4.41 -2.31 -4.22
C PRO A 159 -5.68 -1.46 -4.25
N LEU A 160 -6.32 -1.29 -3.10
CA LEU A 160 -7.40 -0.32 -2.93
C LEU A 160 -6.78 1.08 -2.95
N MET A 161 -7.22 1.92 -3.88
CA MET A 161 -6.73 3.29 -4.03
C MET A 161 -7.69 4.26 -3.34
N ILE A 162 -7.15 5.19 -2.56
CA ILE A 162 -7.90 6.27 -1.91
C ILE A 162 -7.74 7.53 -2.75
N GLY A 163 -8.86 8.16 -3.09
CA GLY A 163 -8.86 9.48 -3.72
C GLY A 163 -8.49 10.58 -2.72
N ILE A 164 -7.95 11.71 -3.21
CA ILE A 164 -7.61 12.85 -2.35
C ILE A 164 -8.85 13.35 -1.59
N ALA A 165 -10.01 13.38 -2.25
CA ALA A 165 -11.26 13.79 -1.63
C ALA A 165 -11.71 12.90 -0.46
N ASP A 166 -11.29 11.64 -0.47
CA ASP A 166 -11.66 10.64 0.54
C ASP A 166 -10.56 10.45 1.61
N LEU A 167 -9.43 11.13 1.47
CA LEU A 167 -8.25 10.92 2.31
C LEU A 167 -8.53 11.20 3.79
N ASP A 168 -9.17 12.33 4.09
CA ASP A 168 -9.51 12.68 5.47
C ASP A 168 -10.47 11.65 6.08
N CYS A 169 -11.54 11.28 5.37
CA CYS A 169 -12.45 10.24 5.81
C CYS A 169 -11.74 8.90 6.03
N TRP A 170 -10.80 8.55 5.15
CA TRP A 170 -10.01 7.32 5.31
C TRP A 170 -9.14 7.35 6.55
N LEU A 171 -8.42 8.43 6.80
CA LEU A 171 -7.45 8.53 7.90
C LEU A 171 -8.10 8.79 9.25
N THR A 172 -9.11 9.66 9.31
CA THR A 172 -9.68 10.20 10.57
C THR A 172 -11.12 9.78 10.85
N GLY A 173 -11.87 9.36 9.82
CA GLY A 173 -13.27 8.96 9.96
C GLY A 173 -13.47 7.73 10.85
N SER A 174 -14.73 7.48 11.26
CA SER A 174 -15.08 6.25 12.00
C SER A 174 -14.80 4.99 11.16
N PRO A 175 -14.73 3.80 11.79
CA PRO A 175 -14.66 2.55 11.02
C PRO A 175 -15.83 2.36 10.06
N GLU A 176 -17.02 2.83 10.42
CA GLU A 176 -18.24 2.78 9.60
C GLU A 176 -18.13 3.69 8.37
N ASP A 177 -17.61 4.92 8.54
CA ASP A 177 -17.39 5.85 7.43
C ASP A 177 -16.36 5.27 6.46
N ALA A 178 -15.22 4.82 6.97
CA ALA A 178 -14.16 4.22 6.17
C ALA A 178 -14.58 2.92 5.47
N GLN A 179 -15.56 2.19 6.01
CA GLN A 179 -16.07 0.96 5.40
C GLN A 179 -16.74 1.24 4.04
N SER A 180 -17.37 2.39 3.88
CA SER A 180 -17.96 2.81 2.60
C SER A 180 -16.92 2.91 1.49
N LEU A 181 -15.67 3.24 1.85
CA LEU A 181 -14.54 3.40 0.92
C LEU A 181 -13.92 2.08 0.46
N LEU A 182 -14.21 0.95 1.12
CA LEU A 182 -13.69 -0.37 0.72
C LEU A 182 -14.22 -0.85 -0.64
N GLY A 183 -15.31 -0.30 -1.11
CA GLY A 183 -15.93 -0.60 -2.41
C GLY A 183 -15.63 0.40 -3.52
N ILE A 184 -14.92 1.50 -3.23
CA ILE A 184 -14.64 2.54 -4.22
C ILE A 184 -13.68 2.01 -5.27
N LYS A 185 -14.10 2.15 -6.54
CA LYS A 185 -13.33 1.74 -7.72
C LYS A 185 -13.05 2.90 -8.69
N SER A 186 -13.40 4.14 -8.31
CA SER A 186 -13.05 5.31 -9.11
C SER A 186 -11.58 5.62 -8.90
N ILE A 187 -10.79 5.34 -9.91
CA ILE A 187 -9.35 5.58 -9.92
C ILE A 187 -8.96 6.31 -11.19
N ALA A 188 -7.83 7.01 -11.15
CA ALA A 188 -7.22 7.58 -12.34
C ALA A 188 -6.91 6.50 -13.37
N GLU A 189 -6.76 6.89 -14.62
CA GLU A 189 -6.33 6.01 -15.70
C GLU A 189 -5.00 5.34 -15.36
N ILE A 190 -4.95 4.01 -15.59
CA ILE A 190 -3.76 3.20 -15.30
C ILE A 190 -2.96 3.01 -16.56
N GLU A 191 -1.70 3.36 -16.52
CA GLU A 191 -0.72 2.95 -17.51
C GLU A 191 -0.06 1.64 -17.08
N VAL A 192 -0.04 0.65 -17.99
CA VAL A 192 0.58 -0.66 -17.76
C VAL A 192 1.71 -0.83 -18.75
N ILE A 193 2.94 -0.80 -18.26
CA ILE A 193 4.14 -0.89 -19.11
C ILE A 193 5.01 -2.07 -18.70
N PRO A 194 5.68 -2.77 -19.64
CA PRO A 194 6.70 -3.75 -19.28
C PRO A 194 7.78 -3.11 -18.40
N GLY A 195 8.11 -3.71 -17.26
CA GLY A 195 9.12 -3.15 -16.37
C GLY A 195 9.44 -4.07 -15.19
N ASP A 196 10.72 -4.37 -15.01
CA ASP A 196 11.22 -5.15 -13.86
C ASP A 196 11.61 -4.18 -12.73
N PRO A 197 11.05 -4.28 -11.52
CA PRO A 197 11.43 -3.42 -10.39
C PRO A 197 12.90 -3.56 -9.96
N LYS A 198 13.59 -4.60 -10.42
CA LYS A 198 15.03 -4.78 -10.20
C LYS A 198 15.90 -3.94 -11.14
N ILE A 199 15.34 -3.52 -12.27
CA ILE A 199 16.03 -2.68 -13.24
C ILE A 199 15.74 -1.23 -12.89
N VAL A 200 16.76 -0.53 -12.41
CA VAL A 200 16.69 0.89 -12.16
C VAL A 200 16.98 1.58 -13.49
N PRO A 201 16.05 2.37 -14.07
CA PRO A 201 16.39 3.23 -15.19
C PRO A 201 17.54 4.14 -14.78
N ASN A 202 18.50 4.37 -15.70
CA ASN A 202 19.46 5.44 -15.50
C ASN A 202 18.66 6.74 -15.46
N ASP A 203 18.58 7.37 -14.29
CA ASP A 203 18.04 8.71 -14.19
C ASP A 203 19.08 9.67 -14.74
N ASP A 204 18.73 10.33 -15.81
CA ASP A 204 19.36 11.57 -16.25
C ASP A 204 18.97 12.74 -15.33
#